data_cfe068c1d2db80acefb8b89652c0f5bd
#
_entry.id   cfe068c1d2db80acefb8b89652c0f5bd
#
_cell.length_a   1.000
_cell.length_b   1.000
_cell.length_c   1.000
_cell.angle_alpha   90.00
_cell.angle_beta   90.00
_cell.angle_gamma   90.00
#
_symmetry.space_group_name_H-M   'P 1'
#
loop_
_entity.id
_entity.type
_entity.pdbx_description
1 polymer ?
#
loop_
_entity_poly.entity_id
_entity_poly.type
_entity_poly.pdbx_seq_one_letter_code
_entity_poly.pdbx_strand_id
1 'polypeptide(L)'
;GGLSVLADIVQHEGLARESYIYMGDMANMPYGSYSLENNTELLVEHVIKDVQFLLGNKYYRSGDARKPQTDKKQVKAIVIACNTATAFALDTVKRFLEEAGLDIGVIGVIDAGATGAFGNFSPGEDGSIAVMATDGTVKSGAYPEAIILKNRNDGQVENIRVFQQAGIGIAEAIDESHDAIDRKATSPRADY
;
A
#
# COMPACT_ATOMS: atom_id res chain seq x y z
N GLY A 1 -7.33 -5.99 -0.66
CA GLY A 1 -6.45 -5.38 0.32
C GLY A 1 -6.92 -4.04 0.84
N GLY A 2 -7.09 -3.03 -0.01
CA GLY A 2 -7.42 -1.66 0.43
C GLY A 2 -8.72 -1.52 1.24
N LEU A 3 -9.75 -2.28 0.92
CA LEU A 3 -11.01 -2.27 1.68
C LEU A 3 -10.84 -2.89 3.08
N SER A 4 -9.95 -3.87 3.26
CA SER A 4 -9.66 -4.44 4.59
C SER A 4 -8.98 -3.38 5.47
N VAL A 5 -7.99 -2.66 4.94
CA VAL A 5 -7.34 -1.55 5.65
C VAL A 5 -8.35 -0.46 6.01
N LEU A 6 -9.25 -0.09 5.09
CA LEU A 6 -10.30 0.88 5.36
C LEU A 6 -11.25 0.41 6.47
N ALA A 7 -11.65 -0.88 6.47
CA ALA A 7 -12.54 -1.43 7.48
C ALA A 7 -11.97 -1.31 8.88
N ASP A 8 -10.67 -1.59 9.06
CA ASP A 8 -9.99 -1.47 10.36
C ASP A 8 -9.90 0.01 10.79
N ILE A 9 -9.57 0.91 9.88
CA ILE A 9 -9.51 2.36 10.16
C ILE A 9 -10.87 2.90 10.61
N VAL A 10 -11.95 2.54 9.91
CA VAL A 10 -13.32 3.02 10.23
C VAL A 10 -13.82 2.51 11.58
N GLN A 11 -13.39 1.32 11.99
CA GLN A 11 -13.77 0.72 13.27
C GLN A 11 -12.99 1.27 14.46
N HIS A 12 -11.90 2.00 14.21
CA HIS A 12 -11.09 2.57 15.28
C HIS A 12 -11.84 3.70 15.99
N GLU A 13 -12.02 3.60 17.31
CA GLU A 13 -12.83 4.54 18.12
C GLU A 13 -12.42 6.01 17.93
N GLY A 14 -11.10 6.28 17.87
CA GLY A 14 -10.56 7.64 17.67
C GLY A 14 -10.87 8.25 16.30
N LEU A 15 -11.29 7.44 15.32
CA LEU A 15 -11.56 7.83 13.94
C LEU A 15 -13.04 7.67 13.54
N ALA A 16 -13.91 7.25 14.47
CA ALA A 16 -15.32 6.96 14.20
C ALA A 16 -16.15 8.17 13.71
N ARG A 17 -15.66 9.40 13.91
CA ARG A 17 -16.32 10.65 13.47
C ARG A 17 -15.75 11.21 12.18
N GLU A 18 -14.76 10.56 11.60
CA GLU A 18 -14.14 11.02 10.35
C GLU A 18 -15.00 10.67 9.13
N SER A 19 -14.82 11.46 8.07
CA SER A 19 -15.39 11.15 6.76
C SER A 19 -14.31 10.52 5.89
N TYR A 20 -14.66 9.44 5.21
CA TYR A 20 -13.73 8.66 4.41
C TYR A 20 -14.03 8.80 2.92
N ILE A 21 -12.98 8.95 2.12
CA ILE A 21 -13.03 8.87 0.67
C ILE A 21 -12.17 7.67 0.27
N TYR A 22 -12.77 6.67 -0.33
CA TYR A 22 -12.06 5.53 -0.89
C TYR A 22 -11.82 5.76 -2.38
N MET A 23 -10.55 5.72 -2.78
CA MET A 23 -10.12 5.74 -4.17
C MET A 23 -9.55 4.37 -4.54
N GLY A 24 -10.11 3.71 -5.54
CA GLY A 24 -9.59 2.50 -6.13
C GLY A 24 -9.27 2.74 -7.59
N ASP A 25 -8.01 2.71 -7.95
CA ASP A 25 -7.55 2.92 -9.34
C ASP A 25 -7.71 1.64 -10.16
N MET A 26 -8.97 1.27 -10.43
CA MET A 26 -9.31 0.05 -11.15
C MET A 26 -8.81 0.03 -12.59
N ALA A 27 -8.53 1.20 -13.18
CA ALA A 27 -8.09 1.30 -14.57
C ALA A 27 -6.62 0.94 -14.76
N ASN A 28 -5.79 1.17 -13.72
CA ASN A 28 -4.34 1.01 -13.79
C ASN A 28 -3.81 -0.12 -12.90
N MET A 29 -4.67 -0.86 -12.21
CA MET A 29 -4.30 -2.06 -11.45
C MET A 29 -4.12 -3.26 -12.40
N PRO A 30 -3.29 -4.26 -12.03
CA PRO A 30 -2.55 -4.41 -10.76
C PRO A 30 -1.22 -3.65 -10.76
N TYR A 31 -0.91 -2.92 -9.71
CA TYR A 31 0.32 -2.13 -9.58
C TYR A 31 1.60 -2.99 -9.52
N GLY A 32 1.49 -4.25 -9.15
CA GLY A 32 2.61 -5.20 -9.17
C GLY A 32 3.24 -5.41 -10.55
N SER A 33 2.45 -5.31 -11.62
CA SER A 33 2.91 -5.49 -13.01
C SER A 33 3.95 -4.45 -13.43
N TYR A 34 3.80 -3.19 -12.97
CA TYR A 34 4.72 -2.10 -13.34
C TYR A 34 6.17 -2.36 -12.90
N SER A 35 6.36 -2.99 -11.74
CA SER A 35 7.70 -3.34 -11.27
C SER A 35 8.29 -4.53 -12.04
N LEU A 36 7.47 -5.47 -12.47
CA LEU A 36 7.90 -6.60 -13.32
C LEU A 36 8.33 -6.12 -14.71
N GLU A 37 7.67 -5.09 -15.23
CA GLU A 37 7.93 -4.49 -16.53
C GLU A 37 9.01 -3.40 -16.49
N ASN A 38 9.66 -3.17 -15.33
CA ASN A 38 10.60 -2.07 -15.09
C ASN A 38 10.01 -0.67 -15.41
N ASN A 39 8.73 -0.49 -15.16
CA ASN A 39 7.98 0.74 -15.44
C ASN A 39 7.46 1.41 -14.17
N THR A 40 8.29 1.48 -13.14
CA THR A 40 7.92 2.03 -11.83
C THR A 40 7.65 3.54 -11.87
N GLU A 41 8.22 4.28 -12.83
CA GLU A 41 7.95 5.70 -13.02
C GLU A 41 6.47 5.94 -13.38
N LEU A 42 5.91 5.11 -14.26
CA LEU A 42 4.49 5.20 -14.63
C LEU A 42 3.58 4.86 -13.44
N LEU A 43 3.96 3.88 -12.61
CA LEU A 43 3.25 3.59 -11.37
C LEU A 43 3.22 4.82 -10.46
N VAL A 44 4.37 5.48 -10.25
CA VAL A 44 4.45 6.71 -9.44
C VAL A 44 3.55 7.80 -10.03
N GLU A 45 3.53 7.96 -11.34
CA GLU A 45 2.65 8.92 -12.02
C GLU A 45 1.17 8.64 -11.74
N HIS A 46 0.73 7.37 -11.79
CA HIS A 46 -0.64 6.99 -11.46
C HIS A 46 -0.98 7.32 -10.00
N VAL A 47 -0.10 6.97 -9.05
CA VAL A 47 -0.32 7.29 -7.64
C VAL A 47 -0.41 8.80 -7.41
N ILE A 48 0.42 9.61 -8.08
CA ILE A 48 0.33 11.08 -8.00
C ILE A 48 -1.01 11.58 -8.56
N LYS A 49 -1.52 11.01 -9.66
CA LYS A 49 -2.85 11.37 -10.19
C LYS A 49 -3.97 11.03 -9.22
N ASP A 50 -3.88 9.89 -8.52
CA ASP A 50 -4.83 9.51 -7.48
C ASP A 50 -4.79 10.51 -6.30
N VAL A 51 -3.60 10.90 -5.88
CA VAL A 51 -3.41 11.94 -4.86
C VAL A 51 -4.02 13.27 -5.32
N GLN A 52 -3.76 13.71 -6.53
CA GLN A 52 -4.36 14.92 -7.09
C GLN A 52 -5.90 14.85 -7.12
N PHE A 53 -6.46 13.69 -7.43
CA PHE A 53 -7.91 13.48 -7.33
C PHE A 53 -8.40 13.65 -5.88
N LEU A 54 -7.70 13.07 -4.89
CA LEU A 54 -8.07 13.20 -3.48
C LEU A 54 -7.99 14.65 -2.97
N LEU A 55 -7.01 15.41 -3.44
CA LEU A 55 -6.84 16.82 -3.10
C LEU A 55 -7.89 17.73 -3.75
N GLY A 56 -8.33 17.40 -4.95
CA GLY A 56 -9.31 18.19 -5.70
C GLY A 56 -10.71 18.08 -5.11
N ASN A 57 -11.61 18.98 -5.50
CA ASN A 57 -13.02 18.99 -5.09
C ASN A 57 -13.96 18.38 -6.11
N LYS A 58 -13.46 17.92 -7.26
CA LYS A 58 -14.26 17.42 -8.38
C LYS A 58 -14.36 15.91 -8.39
N TYR A 59 -15.53 15.40 -8.72
CA TYR A 59 -15.75 13.99 -9.02
C TYR A 59 -16.97 13.82 -9.93
N TYR A 60 -17.08 12.64 -10.58
CA TYR A 60 -18.25 12.26 -11.37
C TYR A 60 -19.02 11.17 -10.64
N ARG A 61 -20.36 11.24 -10.64
CA ARG A 61 -21.22 10.25 -9.97
C ARG A 61 -21.33 8.93 -10.73
N SER A 62 -21.07 8.96 -12.02
CA SER A 62 -21.10 7.80 -12.90
C SER A 62 -20.21 8.03 -14.11
N GLY A 63 -19.83 6.97 -14.82
CA GLY A 63 -18.95 7.04 -15.99
C GLY A 63 -19.57 7.78 -17.20
N ASP A 64 -20.88 7.90 -17.26
CA ASP A 64 -21.64 8.63 -18.29
C ASP A 64 -21.99 10.07 -17.90
N ALA A 65 -21.66 10.49 -16.69
CA ALA A 65 -21.94 11.84 -16.21
C ALA A 65 -21.13 12.87 -17.02
N ARG A 66 -21.84 13.86 -17.56
CA ARG A 66 -21.24 14.92 -18.41
C ARG A 66 -20.71 16.12 -17.61
N LYS A 67 -21.12 16.26 -16.36
CA LYS A 67 -20.73 17.38 -15.49
C LYS A 67 -20.20 16.84 -14.16
N PRO A 68 -19.05 17.33 -13.67
CA PRO A 68 -18.56 16.96 -12.36
C PRO A 68 -19.41 17.58 -11.26
N GLN A 69 -19.47 16.92 -10.11
CA GLN A 69 -19.77 17.51 -8.84
C GLN A 69 -18.53 18.25 -8.31
N THR A 70 -18.71 19.26 -7.46
CA THR A 70 -17.60 20.09 -6.94
C THR A 70 -17.67 20.26 -5.43
N ASP A 71 -18.37 19.37 -4.74
CA ASP A 71 -18.64 19.40 -3.31
C ASP A 71 -17.82 18.38 -2.49
N LYS A 72 -16.83 17.71 -3.15
CA LYS A 72 -15.90 16.81 -2.44
C LYS A 72 -15.02 17.64 -1.50
N LYS A 73 -15.04 17.28 -0.22
CA LYS A 73 -14.20 17.94 0.80
C LYS A 73 -12.73 17.57 0.59
N GLN A 74 -11.85 18.50 0.89
CA GLN A 74 -10.41 18.26 0.92
C GLN A 74 -10.09 17.24 2.03
N VAL A 75 -9.20 16.30 1.73
CA VAL A 75 -8.70 15.34 2.70
C VAL A 75 -7.64 15.99 3.61
N LYS A 76 -7.55 15.55 4.86
CA LYS A 76 -6.54 15.99 5.84
C LYS A 76 -5.42 14.95 6.04
N ALA A 77 -5.67 13.72 5.58
CA ALA A 77 -4.67 12.65 5.57
C ALA A 77 -4.95 11.70 4.40
N ILE A 78 -3.91 11.05 3.91
CA ILE A 78 -3.95 10.06 2.84
C ILE A 78 -3.32 8.77 3.36
N VAL A 79 -4.01 7.64 3.18
CA VAL A 79 -3.47 6.31 3.46
C VAL A 79 -3.26 5.58 2.13
N ILE A 80 -2.02 5.20 1.85
CA ILE A 80 -1.66 4.37 0.71
C ILE A 80 -1.73 2.90 1.16
N ALA A 81 -2.85 2.24 0.83
CA ALA A 81 -3.17 0.89 1.28
C ALA A 81 -2.58 -0.23 0.41
N CYS A 82 -1.73 0.10 -0.55
CA CYS A 82 -1.05 -0.82 -1.44
C CYS A 82 0.44 -0.88 -1.11
N ASN A 83 1.00 -2.08 -0.87
CA ASN A 83 2.42 -2.24 -0.58
C ASN A 83 3.31 -1.74 -1.72
N THR A 84 2.99 -2.11 -2.96
CA THR A 84 3.75 -1.68 -4.14
C THR A 84 3.72 -0.16 -4.30
N ALA A 85 2.54 0.46 -4.19
CA ALA A 85 2.43 1.92 -4.25
C ALA A 85 3.17 2.61 -3.09
N THR A 86 3.11 2.05 -1.87
CA THR A 86 3.89 2.55 -0.73
C THR A 86 5.39 2.49 -1.02
N ALA A 87 5.88 1.33 -1.49
CA ALA A 87 7.30 1.10 -1.72
C ALA A 87 7.91 2.06 -2.76
N PHE A 88 7.17 2.41 -3.80
CA PHE A 88 7.70 3.18 -4.94
C PHE A 88 7.26 4.65 -4.95
N ALA A 89 6.12 5.00 -4.35
CA ALA A 89 5.55 6.33 -4.49
C ALA A 89 5.45 7.15 -3.20
N LEU A 90 5.56 6.55 -2.00
CA LEU A 90 5.31 7.25 -0.73
C LEU A 90 6.15 8.52 -0.59
N ASP A 91 7.47 8.44 -0.82
CA ASP A 91 8.37 9.58 -0.67
C ASP A 91 8.13 10.66 -1.72
N THR A 92 7.77 10.24 -2.95
CA THR A 92 7.41 11.20 -4.00
C THR A 92 6.10 11.91 -3.67
N VAL A 93 5.12 11.21 -3.10
CA VAL A 93 3.87 11.83 -2.64
C VAL A 93 4.13 12.82 -1.49
N LYS A 94 4.93 12.45 -0.50
CA LYS A 94 5.30 13.35 0.60
C LYS A 94 5.96 14.63 0.09
N ARG A 95 6.96 14.48 -0.78
CA ARG A 95 7.65 15.62 -1.41
C ARG A 95 6.71 16.48 -2.24
N PHE A 96 5.83 15.87 -3.05
CA PHE A 96 4.83 16.59 -3.84
C PHE A 96 3.92 17.47 -2.97
N LEU A 97 3.45 16.97 -1.84
CA LEU A 97 2.60 17.73 -0.89
C LEU A 97 3.38 18.85 -0.21
N GLU A 98 4.62 18.60 0.18
CA GLU A 98 5.51 19.59 0.78
C GLU A 98 5.81 20.73 -0.21
N GLU A 99 6.19 20.43 -1.44
CA GLU A 99 6.43 21.40 -2.50
C GLU A 99 5.18 22.21 -2.86
N ALA A 100 4.00 21.59 -2.74
CA ALA A 100 2.71 22.26 -2.92
C ALA A 100 2.28 23.09 -1.70
N GLY A 101 3.03 23.09 -0.60
CA GLY A 101 2.69 23.79 0.64
C GLY A 101 1.45 23.23 1.35
N LEU A 102 1.15 21.95 1.19
CA LEU A 102 -0.02 21.29 1.76
C LEU A 102 0.37 20.49 3.00
N ASP A 103 -0.21 20.85 4.15
CA ASP A 103 -0.05 20.15 5.42
C ASP A 103 -1.03 18.96 5.49
N ILE A 104 -0.72 17.88 4.73
CA ILE A 104 -1.52 16.67 4.65
C ILE A 104 -0.64 15.47 5.00
N GLY A 105 -1.02 14.77 6.07
CA GLY A 105 -0.32 13.55 6.48
C GLY A 105 -0.47 12.42 5.45
N VAL A 106 0.63 11.74 5.14
CA VAL A 106 0.62 10.54 4.27
C VAL A 106 1.21 9.37 5.02
N ILE A 107 0.44 8.28 5.04
CA ILE A 107 0.79 7.04 5.72
C ILE A 107 0.81 5.91 4.70
N GLY A 108 1.90 5.17 4.65
CA GLY A 108 2.02 3.95 3.86
C GLY A 108 1.84 2.70 4.72
N VAL A 109 1.31 1.63 4.14
CA VAL A 109 1.07 0.38 4.88
C VAL A 109 2.36 -0.36 5.27
N ILE A 110 3.49 -0.10 4.63
CA ILE A 110 4.78 -0.71 4.97
C ILE A 110 5.24 -0.28 6.36
N ASP A 111 5.21 1.03 6.67
CA ASP A 111 5.58 1.54 7.99
C ASP A 111 4.65 1.03 9.09
N ALA A 112 3.35 0.93 8.78
CA ALA A 112 2.36 0.34 9.70
C ALA A 112 2.66 -1.14 9.95
N GLY A 113 2.99 -1.90 8.91
CA GLY A 113 3.37 -3.32 9.01
C GLY A 113 4.65 -3.51 9.81
N ALA A 114 5.69 -2.71 9.58
CA ALA A 114 6.91 -2.73 10.37
C ALA A 114 6.63 -2.44 11.85
N THR A 115 5.81 -1.42 12.15
CA THR A 115 5.42 -1.09 13.53
C THR A 115 4.67 -2.24 14.20
N GLY A 116 3.71 -2.84 13.51
CA GLY A 116 2.94 -3.98 14.04
C GLY A 116 3.79 -5.22 14.29
N ALA A 117 4.83 -5.46 13.48
CA ALA A 117 5.74 -6.58 13.67
C ALA A 117 6.50 -6.48 15.00
N PHE A 118 6.94 -5.28 15.39
CA PHE A 118 7.66 -5.07 16.65
C PHE A 118 6.80 -5.30 17.89
N GLY A 119 5.48 -5.18 17.81
CA GLY A 119 4.58 -5.49 18.92
C GLY A 119 4.63 -6.95 19.42
N ASN A 120 5.31 -7.84 18.68
CA ASN A 120 5.47 -9.25 19.02
C ASN A 120 6.81 -9.57 19.71
N PHE A 121 7.67 -8.58 19.94
CA PHE A 121 8.98 -8.76 20.58
C PHE A 121 9.04 -8.08 21.96
N SER A 122 9.75 -8.71 22.87
CA SER A 122 10.12 -8.10 24.15
C SER A 122 11.38 -7.21 23.97
N PRO A 123 11.54 -6.14 24.77
CA PRO A 123 12.74 -5.33 24.73
C PRO A 123 14.01 -6.15 24.98
N GLY A 124 15.01 -5.98 24.11
CA GLY A 124 16.31 -6.70 24.21
C GLY A 124 16.28 -8.14 23.69
N GLU A 125 15.16 -8.60 23.13
CA GLU A 125 15.04 -9.93 22.53
C GLU A 125 15.69 -9.94 21.13
N ASP A 126 16.38 -11.03 20.80
CA ASP A 126 16.81 -11.30 19.43
C ASP A 126 15.60 -11.71 18.58
N GLY A 127 15.49 -11.16 17.36
CA GLY A 127 14.29 -11.35 16.56
C GLY A 127 14.54 -11.68 15.10
N SER A 128 13.55 -12.35 14.51
CA SER A 128 13.50 -12.58 13.07
C SER A 128 12.11 -12.24 12.54
N ILE A 129 12.06 -11.44 11.48
CA ILE A 129 10.82 -11.08 10.79
C ILE A 129 10.88 -11.66 9.39
N ALA A 130 9.88 -12.45 9.01
CA ALA A 130 9.67 -12.90 7.66
C ALA A 130 8.61 -12.03 6.97
N VAL A 131 8.94 -11.52 5.80
CA VAL A 131 8.05 -10.71 4.95
C VAL A 131 7.70 -11.51 3.71
N MET A 132 6.40 -11.76 3.48
CA MET A 132 5.90 -12.30 2.22
C MET A 132 5.09 -11.19 1.52
N ALA A 133 5.49 -10.86 0.29
CA ALA A 133 4.88 -9.80 -0.49
C ALA A 133 4.98 -10.11 -2.00
N THR A 134 4.43 -9.23 -2.84
CA THR A 134 4.64 -9.33 -4.30
C THR A 134 6.12 -9.20 -4.64
N ASP A 135 6.52 -9.75 -5.80
CA ASP A 135 7.90 -9.71 -6.27
C ASP A 135 8.48 -8.27 -6.29
N GLY A 136 7.71 -7.31 -6.80
CA GLY A 136 8.13 -5.90 -6.82
C GLY A 136 8.34 -5.30 -5.43
N THR A 137 7.46 -5.61 -4.47
CA THR A 137 7.61 -5.16 -3.08
C THR A 137 8.85 -5.78 -2.43
N VAL A 138 9.12 -7.06 -2.66
CA VAL A 138 10.34 -7.71 -2.16
C VAL A 138 11.60 -7.10 -2.79
N LYS A 139 11.62 -6.91 -4.11
CA LYS A 139 12.75 -6.31 -4.83
C LYS A 139 13.02 -4.85 -4.43
N SER A 140 12.00 -4.09 -4.02
CA SER A 140 12.18 -2.72 -3.56
C SER A 140 13.01 -2.61 -2.27
N GLY A 141 13.05 -3.67 -1.45
CA GLY A 141 13.70 -3.64 -0.14
C GLY A 141 13.00 -2.76 0.92
N ALA A 142 11.84 -2.20 0.62
CA ALA A 142 11.17 -1.21 1.47
C ALA A 142 10.79 -1.77 2.86
N TYR A 143 10.41 -3.05 2.98
CA TYR A 143 10.15 -3.65 4.28
C TYR A 143 11.40 -3.81 5.16
N PRO A 144 12.52 -4.40 4.68
CA PRO A 144 13.76 -4.42 5.45
C PRO A 144 14.22 -3.04 5.90
N GLU A 145 14.16 -2.06 5.02
CA GLU A 145 14.54 -0.69 5.34
C GLU A 145 13.66 -0.09 6.45
N ALA A 146 12.33 -0.19 6.32
CA ALA A 146 11.39 0.29 7.34
C ALA A 146 11.57 -0.41 8.68
N ILE A 147 11.79 -1.75 8.69
CA ILE A 147 12.01 -2.54 9.90
C ILE A 147 13.33 -2.12 10.58
N ILE A 148 14.42 -2.01 9.82
CA ILE A 148 15.74 -1.62 10.36
C ILE A 148 15.67 -0.19 10.91
N LEU A 149 15.06 0.74 10.18
CA LEU A 149 14.91 2.13 10.63
C LEU A 149 14.07 2.22 11.90
N LYS A 150 12.96 1.50 11.96
CA LYS A 150 12.10 1.43 13.14
C LYS A 150 12.86 0.89 14.34
N ASN A 151 13.62 -0.21 14.19
CA ASN A 151 14.41 -0.77 15.25
C ASN A 151 15.51 0.18 15.76
N ARG A 152 16.15 0.92 14.87
CA ARG A 152 17.16 1.93 15.25
C ARG A 152 16.55 3.04 16.10
N ASN A 153 15.33 3.46 15.77
CA ASN A 153 14.68 4.56 16.47
C ASN A 153 14.12 4.14 17.84
N ASP A 154 13.60 2.93 17.93
CA ASP A 154 12.92 2.46 19.14
C ASP A 154 13.80 1.59 20.03
N GLY A 155 14.88 1.01 19.51
CA GLY A 155 15.86 0.21 20.26
C GLY A 155 15.27 -1.05 20.91
N GLN A 156 14.21 -1.63 20.29
CA GLN A 156 13.43 -2.70 20.94
C GLN A 156 14.06 -4.07 20.83
N VAL A 157 14.72 -4.37 19.70
CA VAL A 157 15.26 -5.71 19.40
C VAL A 157 16.76 -5.59 19.22
N GLU A 158 17.56 -6.45 19.89
CA GLU A 158 19.01 -6.33 19.87
C GLU A 158 19.60 -6.76 18.53
N ASN A 159 19.24 -7.93 18.02
CA ASN A 159 19.68 -8.48 16.74
C ASN A 159 18.47 -8.83 15.87
N ILE A 160 18.02 -7.89 15.03
CA ILE A 160 16.90 -8.13 14.12
C ILE A 160 17.40 -8.73 12.79
N ARG A 161 16.81 -9.84 12.37
CA ARG A 161 17.03 -10.44 11.05
C ARG A 161 15.75 -10.34 10.24
N VAL A 162 15.87 -9.89 9.00
CA VAL A 162 14.73 -9.75 8.08
C VAL A 162 14.90 -10.70 6.91
N PHE A 163 13.93 -11.55 6.68
CA PHE A 163 13.86 -12.46 5.55
C PHE A 163 12.72 -12.04 4.64
N GLN A 164 12.92 -12.11 3.33
CA GLN A 164 11.89 -11.79 2.37
C GLN A 164 11.62 -12.96 1.43
N GLN A 165 10.34 -13.21 1.14
CA GLN A 165 9.90 -14.20 0.15
C GLN A 165 8.89 -13.56 -0.79
N ALA A 166 9.17 -13.59 -2.08
CA ALA A 166 8.20 -13.20 -3.10
C ALA A 166 7.13 -14.27 -3.25
N GLY A 167 5.86 -13.85 -3.15
CA GLY A 167 4.69 -14.69 -3.43
C GLY A 167 4.28 -14.52 -4.90
N ILE A 168 5.00 -15.14 -5.82
CA ILE A 168 4.72 -15.05 -7.26
C ILE A 168 3.37 -15.68 -7.57
N GLY A 169 2.49 -14.95 -8.25
CA GLY A 169 1.15 -15.40 -8.63
C GLY A 169 0.11 -15.44 -7.48
N ILE A 170 0.51 -15.18 -6.23
CA ILE A 170 -0.43 -15.24 -5.09
C ILE A 170 -1.42 -14.08 -5.13
N ALA A 171 -0.96 -12.87 -5.42
CA ALA A 171 -1.84 -11.70 -5.50
C ALA A 171 -2.87 -11.86 -6.62
N GLU A 172 -2.42 -12.31 -7.78
CA GLU A 172 -3.25 -12.59 -8.95
C GLU A 172 -4.26 -13.72 -8.66
N ALA A 173 -3.87 -14.74 -7.91
CA ALA A 173 -4.76 -15.83 -7.52
C ALA A 173 -5.82 -15.36 -6.51
N ILE A 174 -5.46 -14.49 -5.55
CA ILE A 174 -6.40 -13.89 -4.58
C ILE A 174 -7.41 -12.97 -5.29
N ASP A 175 -6.95 -12.21 -6.28
CA ASP A 175 -7.79 -11.33 -7.10
C ASP A 175 -8.61 -12.11 -8.16
N GLU A 176 -8.53 -13.46 -8.13
CA GLU A 176 -9.22 -14.34 -9.06
C GLU A 176 -8.90 -14.07 -10.54
N SER A 177 -7.68 -13.63 -10.83
CA SER A 177 -7.21 -13.41 -12.19
C SER A 177 -7.35 -14.68 -13.01
N HIS A 178 -7.93 -14.57 -14.19
CA HIS A 178 -8.21 -15.70 -15.07
C HIS A 178 -6.97 -16.53 -15.41
N ASP A 179 -5.81 -15.90 -15.49
CA ASP A 179 -4.55 -16.54 -15.83
C ASP A 179 -3.86 -17.20 -14.63
N ALA A 180 -4.27 -16.81 -13.40
CA ALA A 180 -3.66 -17.30 -12.17
C ALA A 180 -4.41 -18.47 -11.54
N ILE A 181 -5.71 -18.64 -11.83
CA ILE A 181 -6.54 -19.70 -11.23
C ILE A 181 -7.20 -20.59 -12.29
N ASP A 182 -7.23 -21.88 -12.02
CA ASP A 182 -8.10 -22.83 -12.72
C ASP A 182 -9.09 -23.41 -11.72
N ARG A 183 -10.33 -22.92 -11.77
CA ARG A 183 -11.42 -23.39 -10.88
C ARG A 183 -11.84 -24.85 -11.11
N LYS A 184 -11.37 -25.48 -12.20
CA LYS A 184 -11.63 -26.89 -12.52
C LYS A 184 -10.43 -27.79 -12.21
N ALA A 185 -9.32 -27.23 -11.77
CA ALA A 185 -8.16 -28.02 -11.41
C ALA A 185 -8.46 -28.96 -10.25
N THR A 186 -8.08 -30.21 -10.41
CA THR A 186 -8.23 -31.29 -9.40
C THR A 186 -6.91 -31.59 -8.69
N SER A 187 -5.83 -30.94 -9.09
CA SER A 187 -4.48 -31.08 -8.53
C SER A 187 -3.74 -29.75 -8.60
N PRO A 188 -2.71 -29.53 -7.76
CA PRO A 188 -1.81 -28.39 -7.89
C PRO A 188 -1.13 -28.37 -9.26
N ARG A 189 -0.73 -27.20 -9.72
CA ARG A 189 0.09 -27.04 -10.92
C ARG A 189 1.42 -27.81 -10.76
N ALA A 190 1.92 -28.37 -11.86
CA ALA A 190 3.16 -29.15 -11.86
C ALA A 190 4.43 -28.29 -11.69
N ASP A 191 4.32 -26.99 -11.85
CA ASP A 191 5.38 -25.97 -11.80
C ASP A 191 5.43 -25.20 -10.47
N TYR A 192 4.69 -25.71 -9.46
CA TYR A 192 4.72 -25.21 -8.08
C TYR A 192 5.41 -26.20 -7.14
#